data_e2ac280fb128905a36a72db9d3addf6d
#
_entry.id   e2ac280fb128905a36a72db9d3addf6d
#
_cell.length_a   1.000
_cell.length_b   1.000
_cell.length_c   1.000
_cell.angle_alpha   90.00
_cell.angle_beta   90.00
_cell.angle_gamma   90.00
#
_symmetry.space_group_name_H-M   'P 1'
#
loop_
_entity.id
_entity.type
_entity.pdbx_description
1 polymer ?
#
loop_
_entity_poly.entity_id
_entity_poly.type
_entity_poly.pdbx_seq_one_letter_code
_entity_poly.pdbx_strand_id
1 'polypeptide(L)'
;MESSSIAGLVLLIVVIVVAAQTIKIVPQQHAWVMERLGRYHATLTPGLNFVLPFIDRIAYKHMLKEIPLDVPSQVCITRDNTQLQVDGVLYFQVTDPMKASYGSSNFVFAITQLSQTTLRSVIGKLELDKTFEERDFINHSIVSALDEAASNWGVKVLRYEIKDLTPPKEILHSMQAQITAEREKRALIAASEGRKQEQINIASGGREAAIQKSEGERQAAINQAQGQAAAILAVAEANSQAIQKIAAAIQSTGGMEAVNLKVAEQYVNAFANLAKAGNTLIVPGNMAEMGSMIAAALTIVKQSKSVV
;
A
#
# COMPACT_ATOMS: atom_id res chain seq x y z
N MET A 1 73.50 11.62 -59.17
CA MET A 1 72.41 12.38 -58.51
C MET A 1 71.13 11.51 -58.17
N GLU A 2 70.87 10.44 -58.89
CA GLU A 2 69.72 9.60 -58.61
C GLU A 2 69.80 8.76 -57.33
N SER A 3 70.96 8.26 -56.99
CA SER A 3 71.16 7.43 -55.76
C SER A 3 70.97 8.22 -54.47
N SER A 4 71.37 9.51 -54.43
CA SER A 4 71.12 10.34 -53.24
C SER A 4 69.66 10.74 -53.04
N SER A 5 68.94 10.89 -54.13
CA SER A 5 67.46 11.16 -54.09
C SER A 5 66.73 9.96 -53.61
N ILE A 6 67.09 8.75 -54.03
CA ILE A 6 66.47 7.48 -53.58
C ILE A 6 66.74 7.25 -52.09
N ALA A 7 67.97 7.46 -51.65
CA ALA A 7 68.39 7.34 -50.25
C ALA A 7 67.58 8.35 -49.36
N GLY A 8 67.38 9.60 -49.82
CA GLY A 8 66.57 10.58 -49.11
C GLY A 8 65.09 10.19 -48.99
N LEU A 9 64.55 9.63 -50.05
CA LEU A 9 63.14 9.16 -50.04
C LEU A 9 62.93 7.95 -49.11
N VAL A 10 63.87 7.01 -49.10
CA VAL A 10 63.84 5.87 -48.16
C VAL A 10 63.94 6.34 -46.71
N LEU A 11 64.87 7.28 -46.42
CA LEU A 11 64.98 7.87 -45.07
C LEU A 11 63.71 8.57 -44.62
N LEU A 12 63.07 9.35 -45.51
CA LEU A 12 61.84 10.03 -45.22
C LEU A 12 60.70 9.01 -44.91
N ILE A 13 60.56 7.94 -45.69
CA ILE A 13 59.61 6.85 -45.43
C ILE A 13 59.87 6.23 -44.07
N VAL A 14 61.11 5.93 -43.73
CA VAL A 14 61.50 5.37 -42.43
C VAL A 14 61.10 6.30 -41.29
N VAL A 15 61.37 7.58 -41.41
CA VAL A 15 60.93 8.58 -40.40
C VAL A 15 59.44 8.63 -40.23
N ILE A 16 58.68 8.64 -41.35
CA ILE A 16 57.20 8.61 -41.28
C ILE A 16 56.68 7.34 -40.62
N VAL A 17 57.24 6.19 -40.96
CA VAL A 17 56.84 4.91 -40.34
C VAL A 17 57.17 4.87 -38.84
N VAL A 18 58.34 5.35 -38.43
CA VAL A 18 58.71 5.45 -37.00
C VAL A 18 57.77 6.42 -36.28
N ALA A 19 57.50 7.59 -36.84
CA ALA A 19 56.59 8.56 -36.26
C ALA A 19 55.14 7.99 -36.12
N ALA A 20 54.66 7.27 -37.13
CA ALA A 20 53.37 6.62 -37.09
C ALA A 20 53.25 5.50 -36.04
N GLN A 21 54.35 4.80 -35.76
CA GLN A 21 54.40 3.77 -34.72
C GLN A 21 54.57 4.34 -33.31
N THR A 22 55.12 5.56 -33.19
CA THR A 22 55.30 6.25 -31.90
C THR A 22 53.98 6.71 -31.29
N ILE A 23 53.01 7.06 -32.11
CA ILE A 23 51.73 7.57 -31.65
C ILE A 23 50.74 6.40 -31.49
N LYS A 24 50.23 6.22 -30.24
CA LYS A 24 49.19 5.25 -29.93
C LYS A 24 48.00 5.94 -29.30
N ILE A 25 46.82 5.70 -29.85
CA ILE A 25 45.54 6.20 -29.31
C ILE A 25 44.88 5.08 -28.53
N VAL A 26 44.70 5.29 -27.22
CA VAL A 26 44.03 4.36 -26.32
C VAL A 26 42.57 4.75 -26.26
N PRO A 27 41.64 3.82 -26.54
CA PRO A 27 40.20 4.09 -26.44
C PRO A 27 39.78 4.39 -24.99
N GLN A 28 38.63 5.10 -24.84
CA GLN A 28 38.04 5.36 -23.54
C GLN A 28 37.68 4.03 -22.83
N GLN A 29 37.84 3.99 -21.51
CA GLN A 29 37.62 2.79 -20.69
C GLN A 29 38.55 1.61 -21.04
N HIS A 30 39.75 1.88 -21.58
CA HIS A 30 40.81 0.93 -21.76
C HIS A 30 42.09 1.45 -21.08
N ALA A 31 42.92 0.53 -20.60
CA ALA A 31 44.26 0.81 -20.11
C ALA A 31 45.22 -0.21 -20.68
N TRP A 32 46.32 0.27 -21.25
CA TRP A 32 47.35 -0.59 -21.83
C TRP A 32 48.61 -0.54 -20.98
N VAL A 33 49.09 -1.70 -20.62
CA VAL A 33 50.34 -1.83 -19.84
C VAL A 33 51.52 -1.90 -20.80
N MET A 34 52.44 -0.96 -20.62
CA MET A 34 53.63 -0.81 -21.44
C MET A 34 54.86 -1.29 -20.69
N GLU A 35 55.62 -2.15 -21.33
CA GLU A 35 56.90 -2.65 -20.89
C GLU A 35 58.05 -2.01 -21.68
N ARG A 36 59.12 -1.68 -20.99
CA ARG A 36 60.37 -1.24 -21.59
C ARG A 36 61.43 -2.26 -21.28
N LEU A 37 61.96 -2.92 -22.32
CA LEU A 37 62.98 -3.98 -22.17
C LEU A 37 62.59 -5.06 -21.14
N GLY A 38 61.28 -5.47 -21.13
CA GLY A 38 60.80 -6.53 -20.25
C GLY A 38 60.46 -6.07 -18.82
N ARG A 39 60.54 -4.77 -18.52
CA ARG A 39 60.10 -4.22 -17.22
C ARG A 39 58.90 -3.34 -17.40
N TYR A 40 57.99 -3.36 -16.44
CA TYR A 40 56.88 -2.40 -16.36
C TYR A 40 57.43 -0.97 -16.41
N HIS A 41 56.95 -0.18 -17.30
CA HIS A 41 57.31 1.23 -17.44
C HIS A 41 56.20 2.18 -17.11
N ALA A 42 55.03 2.01 -17.74
CA ALA A 42 53.87 2.87 -17.50
C ALA A 42 52.56 2.19 -17.94
N THR A 43 51.46 2.68 -17.40
CA THR A 43 50.12 2.35 -17.88
C THR A 43 49.62 3.49 -18.75
N LEU A 44 49.32 3.19 -20.01
CA LEU A 44 48.79 4.16 -20.97
C LEU A 44 47.31 4.39 -20.67
N THR A 45 46.99 5.63 -20.37
CA THR A 45 45.60 6.09 -20.11
C THR A 45 44.86 6.40 -21.42
N PRO A 46 43.53 6.50 -21.42
CA PRO A 46 42.76 6.90 -22.59
C PRO A 46 43.23 8.22 -23.17
N GLY A 47 43.31 8.26 -24.50
CA GLY A 47 43.79 9.42 -25.26
C GLY A 47 45.05 9.14 -26.06
N LEU A 48 45.79 10.19 -26.40
CA LEU A 48 47.01 10.14 -27.19
C LEU A 48 48.20 9.85 -26.29
N ASN A 49 48.96 8.81 -26.61
CA ASN A 49 50.14 8.38 -25.88
C ASN A 49 51.31 8.22 -26.84
N PHE A 50 52.52 8.48 -26.33
CA PHE A 50 53.76 8.33 -27.06
C PHE A 50 54.50 7.08 -26.59
N VAL A 51 54.85 6.20 -27.52
CA VAL A 51 55.51 4.93 -27.29
C VAL A 51 56.76 4.88 -28.14
N LEU A 52 57.91 4.61 -27.57
CA LEU A 52 59.17 4.51 -28.33
C LEU A 52 59.19 3.17 -29.10
N PRO A 53 59.11 3.20 -30.44
CA PRO A 53 59.17 1.96 -31.21
C PRO A 53 60.49 1.25 -30.97
N PHE A 54 60.47 -0.08 -31.04
CA PHE A 54 61.58 -1.02 -30.78
C PHE A 54 61.99 -1.20 -29.30
N ILE A 55 61.81 -0.21 -28.43
CA ILE A 55 62.19 -0.26 -27.02
C ILE A 55 60.96 -0.57 -26.14
N ASP A 56 59.87 0.08 -26.43
CA ASP A 56 58.62 -0.05 -25.68
C ASP A 56 57.68 -1.05 -26.36
N ARG A 57 57.08 -1.92 -25.58
CA ARG A 57 56.10 -2.92 -26.00
C ARG A 57 54.82 -2.82 -25.21
N ILE A 58 53.66 -2.81 -25.85
CA ILE A 58 52.38 -2.97 -25.19
C ILE A 58 52.21 -4.46 -24.89
N ALA A 59 52.37 -4.83 -23.61
CA ALA A 59 52.33 -6.23 -23.17
C ALA A 59 50.87 -6.67 -22.91
N TYR A 60 50.08 -5.84 -22.24
CA TYR A 60 48.71 -6.18 -21.86
C TYR A 60 47.74 -5.03 -22.19
N LYS A 61 46.49 -5.42 -22.51
CA LYS A 61 45.39 -4.49 -22.78
C LYS A 61 44.25 -4.88 -21.89
N HIS A 62 43.84 -4.01 -20.99
CA HIS A 62 42.72 -4.23 -20.11
C HIS A 62 41.57 -3.32 -20.44
N MET A 63 40.32 -3.86 -20.33
CA MET A 63 39.08 -3.11 -20.34
C MET A 63 38.76 -2.74 -18.89
N LEU A 64 38.43 -1.46 -18.66
CA LEU A 64 38.09 -0.94 -17.33
C LEU A 64 36.59 -0.91 -17.08
N LYS A 65 35.79 -1.39 -18.03
CA LYS A 65 34.34 -1.53 -17.87
C LYS A 65 34.02 -2.71 -16.97
N GLU A 66 32.81 -2.70 -16.41
CA GLU A 66 32.24 -3.85 -15.74
C GLU A 66 32.11 -5.03 -16.73
N ILE A 67 32.58 -6.18 -16.33
CA ILE A 67 32.57 -7.40 -17.13
C ILE A 67 31.79 -8.48 -16.36
N PRO A 68 30.75 -9.04 -16.94
CA PRO A 68 30.10 -10.23 -16.39
C PRO A 68 30.96 -11.46 -16.63
N LEU A 69 31.13 -12.28 -15.61
CA LEU A 69 31.85 -13.54 -15.64
C LEU A 69 30.90 -14.65 -15.18
N ASP A 70 30.62 -15.58 -16.08
CA ASP A 70 29.81 -16.74 -15.75
C ASP A 70 30.62 -17.72 -14.87
N VAL A 71 30.09 -18.05 -13.70
CA VAL A 71 30.68 -19.01 -12.78
C VAL A 71 30.06 -20.37 -13.04
N PRO A 72 30.82 -21.35 -13.50
CA PRO A 72 30.29 -22.65 -13.87
C PRO A 72 29.53 -23.31 -12.70
N SER A 73 28.46 -23.99 -13.06
CA SER A 73 27.63 -24.74 -12.14
C SER A 73 28.44 -25.78 -11.35
N GLN A 74 28.16 -25.87 -10.06
CA GLN A 74 28.80 -26.84 -9.17
C GLN A 74 27.82 -27.43 -8.17
N VAL A 75 28.11 -28.63 -7.69
CA VAL A 75 27.35 -29.27 -6.62
C VAL A 75 27.89 -28.82 -5.26
N CYS A 76 27.03 -28.26 -4.44
CA CYS A 76 27.28 -27.90 -3.06
C CYS A 76 26.44 -28.81 -2.14
N ILE A 77 26.90 -29.00 -0.90
CA ILE A 77 26.16 -29.74 0.13
C ILE A 77 25.78 -28.73 1.21
N THR A 78 24.52 -28.62 1.49
CA THR A 78 23.97 -27.73 2.52
C THR A 78 24.21 -28.32 3.93
N ARG A 79 23.95 -27.53 4.97
CA ARG A 79 24.13 -27.95 6.38
C ARG A 79 23.26 -29.16 6.76
N ASP A 80 22.06 -29.28 6.16
CA ASP A 80 21.13 -30.41 6.30
C ASP A 80 21.45 -31.60 5.40
N ASN A 81 22.68 -31.64 4.84
CA ASN A 81 23.21 -32.71 4.01
C ASN A 81 22.47 -32.92 2.67
N THR A 82 21.82 -31.90 2.15
CA THR A 82 21.15 -31.94 0.86
C THR A 82 22.11 -31.46 -0.24
N GLN A 83 22.16 -32.19 -1.37
CA GLN A 83 22.91 -31.79 -2.54
C GLN A 83 22.15 -30.70 -3.30
N LEU A 84 22.85 -29.62 -3.67
CA LEU A 84 22.30 -28.49 -4.39
C LEU A 84 23.24 -28.12 -5.54
N GLN A 85 22.72 -28.11 -6.77
CA GLN A 85 23.45 -27.60 -7.91
C GLN A 85 23.25 -26.09 -7.97
N VAL A 86 24.34 -25.33 -8.06
CA VAL A 86 24.35 -23.87 -8.00
C VAL A 86 25.23 -23.31 -9.07
N ASP A 87 24.74 -22.32 -9.80
CA ASP A 87 25.49 -21.49 -10.72
C ASP A 87 25.23 -20.01 -10.45
N GLY A 88 26.12 -19.16 -10.93
CA GLY A 88 26.03 -17.74 -10.70
C GLY A 88 26.81 -16.90 -11.70
N VAL A 89 26.60 -15.61 -11.62
CA VAL A 89 27.33 -14.61 -12.43
C VAL A 89 28.01 -13.62 -11.50
N LEU A 90 29.28 -13.42 -11.75
CA LEU A 90 30.12 -12.45 -11.06
C LEU A 90 30.31 -11.22 -11.94
N TYR A 91 30.17 -10.04 -11.37
CA TYR A 91 30.45 -8.78 -12.05
C TYR A 91 31.69 -8.16 -11.42
N PHE A 92 32.72 -7.92 -12.26
CA PHE A 92 33.97 -7.31 -11.81
C PHE A 92 34.46 -6.24 -12.79
N GLN A 93 35.35 -5.40 -12.31
CA GLN A 93 36.07 -4.45 -13.16
C GLN A 93 37.54 -4.40 -12.77
N VAL A 94 38.42 -4.12 -13.73
CA VAL A 94 39.83 -3.91 -13.49
C VAL A 94 40.00 -2.47 -12.98
N THR A 95 40.56 -2.33 -11.76
CA THR A 95 40.85 -1.03 -11.14
C THR A 95 42.33 -0.66 -11.29
N ASP A 96 43.23 -1.64 -11.20
CA ASP A 96 44.66 -1.46 -11.36
C ASP A 96 45.19 -2.38 -12.46
N PRO A 97 45.42 -1.87 -13.69
CA PRO A 97 45.90 -2.65 -14.82
C PRO A 97 47.29 -3.27 -14.60
N MET A 98 48.14 -2.63 -13.81
CA MET A 98 49.47 -3.15 -13.50
C MET A 98 49.37 -4.41 -12.64
N LYS A 99 48.60 -4.34 -11.55
CA LYS A 99 48.34 -5.50 -10.69
C LYS A 99 47.64 -6.62 -11.44
N ALA A 100 46.67 -6.27 -12.33
CA ALA A 100 45.94 -7.25 -13.12
C ALA A 100 46.86 -8.00 -14.11
N SER A 101 47.92 -7.36 -14.57
CA SER A 101 48.89 -7.98 -15.50
C SER A 101 49.92 -8.85 -14.80
N TYR A 102 50.39 -8.44 -13.62
CA TYR A 102 51.54 -9.08 -12.95
C TYR A 102 51.21 -9.72 -11.60
N GLY A 103 50.03 -9.44 -11.01
CA GLY A 103 49.63 -9.98 -9.72
C GLY A 103 49.16 -11.44 -9.80
N SER A 104 48.69 -11.89 -10.96
CA SER A 104 48.26 -13.28 -11.20
C SER A 104 48.55 -13.67 -12.65
N SER A 105 48.84 -14.93 -12.89
CA SER A 105 48.96 -15.46 -14.26
C SER A 105 47.65 -15.41 -15.03
N ASN A 106 46.53 -15.58 -14.34
CA ASN A 106 45.16 -15.46 -14.89
C ASN A 106 44.20 -15.12 -13.77
N PHE A 107 43.97 -13.85 -13.55
CA PHE A 107 43.08 -13.37 -12.51
C PHE A 107 41.61 -13.80 -12.72
N VAL A 108 41.18 -13.94 -13.98
CA VAL A 108 39.83 -14.39 -14.31
C VAL A 108 39.60 -15.81 -13.81
N PHE A 109 40.53 -16.71 -14.09
CA PHE A 109 40.47 -18.08 -13.61
C PHE A 109 40.58 -18.14 -12.07
N ALA A 110 41.47 -17.35 -11.47
CA ALA A 110 41.61 -17.29 -10.03
C ALA A 110 40.34 -16.82 -9.32
N ILE A 111 39.68 -15.77 -9.83
CA ILE A 111 38.40 -15.27 -9.30
C ILE A 111 37.31 -16.33 -9.46
N THR A 112 37.26 -17.01 -10.60
CA THR A 112 36.26 -18.07 -10.82
C THR A 112 36.42 -19.21 -9.81
N GLN A 113 37.64 -19.70 -9.59
CA GLN A 113 37.90 -20.77 -8.62
C GLN A 113 37.62 -20.33 -7.19
N LEU A 114 37.98 -19.10 -6.84
CA LEU A 114 37.71 -18.55 -5.53
C LEU A 114 36.20 -18.37 -5.32
N SER A 115 35.46 -17.91 -6.32
CA SER A 115 33.99 -17.82 -6.27
C SER A 115 33.36 -19.16 -5.99
N GLN A 116 33.79 -20.20 -6.68
CA GLN A 116 33.24 -21.55 -6.49
C GLN A 116 33.55 -22.10 -5.09
N THR A 117 34.75 -21.90 -4.57
CA THR A 117 35.12 -22.39 -3.23
C THR A 117 34.42 -21.60 -2.13
N THR A 118 34.27 -20.29 -2.28
CA THR A 118 33.55 -19.44 -1.35
C THR A 118 32.07 -19.76 -1.35
N LEU A 119 31.45 -19.89 -2.51
CA LEU A 119 30.06 -20.30 -2.67
C LEU A 119 29.77 -21.63 -1.95
N ARG A 120 30.64 -22.63 -2.14
CA ARG A 120 30.53 -23.92 -1.46
C ARG A 120 30.62 -23.79 0.06
N SER A 121 31.51 -22.94 0.55
CA SER A 121 31.69 -22.68 1.98
C SER A 121 30.46 -21.96 2.59
N VAL A 122 29.88 -21.00 1.88
CA VAL A 122 28.70 -20.24 2.36
C VAL A 122 27.48 -21.14 2.37
N ILE A 123 27.22 -21.88 1.29
CA ILE A 123 26.07 -22.80 1.19
C ILE A 123 26.18 -23.91 2.22
N GLY A 124 27.39 -24.44 2.47
CA GLY A 124 27.59 -25.47 3.48
C GLY A 124 27.28 -25.06 4.92
N LYS A 125 27.11 -23.77 5.18
CA LYS A 125 26.71 -23.25 6.50
C LYS A 125 25.19 -23.04 6.62
N LEU A 126 24.46 -23.07 5.52
CA LEU A 126 23.03 -22.79 5.44
C LEU A 126 22.22 -24.07 5.26
N GLU A 127 21.01 -24.08 5.78
CA GLU A 127 20.00 -25.09 5.46
C GLU A 127 19.41 -24.85 4.08
N LEU A 128 18.84 -25.87 3.46
CA LEU A 128 18.32 -25.79 2.11
C LEU A 128 17.28 -24.66 1.97
N ASP A 129 16.30 -24.60 2.87
CA ASP A 129 15.23 -23.57 2.83
C ASP A 129 15.80 -22.17 2.92
N LYS A 130 16.77 -21.95 3.81
CA LYS A 130 17.46 -20.66 3.96
C LYS A 130 18.29 -20.28 2.75
N THR A 131 18.82 -21.26 2.01
CA THR A 131 19.57 -20.99 0.79
C THR A 131 18.68 -20.38 -0.30
N PHE A 132 17.38 -20.70 -0.32
CA PHE A 132 16.43 -20.07 -1.21
C PHE A 132 15.93 -18.70 -0.72
N GLU A 133 15.79 -18.52 0.59
CA GLU A 133 15.28 -17.29 1.22
C GLU A 133 16.35 -16.20 1.32
N GLU A 134 17.58 -16.56 1.68
CA GLU A 134 18.65 -15.63 2.03
C GLU A 134 19.68 -15.43 0.89
N ARG A 135 19.23 -15.35 -0.35
CA ARG A 135 20.11 -15.16 -1.52
C ARG A 135 20.97 -13.91 -1.42
N ASP A 136 20.40 -12.81 -0.91
CA ASP A 136 21.12 -11.55 -0.73
C ASP A 136 22.27 -11.68 0.27
N PHE A 137 22.08 -12.44 1.35
CA PHE A 137 23.13 -12.73 2.31
C PHE A 137 24.27 -13.54 1.67
N ILE A 138 23.92 -14.56 0.86
CA ILE A 138 24.90 -15.37 0.14
C ILE A 138 25.70 -14.50 -0.83
N ASN A 139 25.01 -13.70 -1.64
CA ASN A 139 25.63 -12.80 -2.62
C ASN A 139 26.60 -11.82 -1.93
N HIS A 140 26.19 -11.20 -0.84
CA HIS A 140 27.02 -10.27 -0.05
C HIS A 140 28.25 -10.95 0.57
N SER A 141 28.04 -12.13 1.13
CA SER A 141 29.12 -12.90 1.76
C SER A 141 30.19 -13.32 0.75
N ILE A 142 29.77 -13.69 -0.45
CA ILE A 142 30.67 -14.04 -1.54
C ILE A 142 31.46 -12.81 -2.01
N VAL A 143 30.77 -11.69 -2.26
CA VAL A 143 31.41 -10.44 -2.69
C VAL A 143 32.47 -9.99 -1.67
N SER A 144 32.13 -9.99 -0.38
CA SER A 144 33.06 -9.60 0.68
C SER A 144 34.32 -10.46 0.72
N ALA A 145 34.18 -11.78 0.63
CA ALA A 145 35.31 -12.70 0.63
C ALA A 145 36.15 -12.61 -0.66
N LEU A 146 35.51 -12.34 -1.79
CA LEU A 146 36.21 -12.20 -3.07
C LEU A 146 36.94 -10.87 -3.19
N ASP A 147 36.38 -9.76 -2.71
CA ASP A 147 36.96 -8.42 -2.85
C ASP A 147 38.28 -8.30 -2.10
N GLU A 148 38.39 -8.95 -0.94
CA GLU A 148 39.66 -9.01 -0.18
C GLU A 148 40.79 -9.66 -1.01
N ALA A 149 40.52 -10.77 -1.66
CA ALA A 149 41.52 -11.47 -2.47
C ALA A 149 41.73 -10.78 -3.82
N ALA A 150 40.69 -10.34 -4.50
CA ALA A 150 40.74 -9.74 -5.84
C ALA A 150 41.44 -8.39 -5.84
N SER A 151 41.44 -7.64 -4.75
CA SER A 151 42.17 -6.37 -4.62
C SER A 151 43.66 -6.52 -4.82
N ASN A 152 44.25 -7.67 -4.44
CA ASN A 152 45.65 -7.99 -4.67
C ASN A 152 45.95 -8.17 -6.16
N TRP A 153 44.98 -8.56 -6.94
CA TRP A 153 45.09 -8.72 -8.40
C TRP A 153 44.64 -7.47 -9.16
N GLY A 154 44.41 -6.33 -8.48
CA GLY A 154 43.98 -5.08 -9.10
C GLY A 154 42.60 -5.14 -9.71
N VAL A 155 41.74 -6.02 -9.22
CA VAL A 155 40.38 -6.22 -9.67
C VAL A 155 39.44 -5.97 -8.53
N LYS A 156 38.34 -5.28 -8.80
CA LYS A 156 37.27 -5.05 -7.84
C LYS A 156 36.06 -5.91 -8.21
N VAL A 157 35.58 -6.68 -7.26
CA VAL A 157 34.30 -7.41 -7.39
C VAL A 157 33.19 -6.47 -7.01
N LEU A 158 32.23 -6.26 -7.93
CA LEU A 158 31.11 -5.33 -7.74
C LEU A 158 29.91 -6.03 -7.13
N ARG A 159 29.54 -7.18 -7.70
CA ARG A 159 28.41 -7.99 -7.23
C ARG A 159 28.55 -9.43 -7.69
N TYR A 160 27.89 -10.29 -6.98
CA TYR A 160 27.68 -11.69 -7.33
C TYR A 160 26.17 -11.97 -7.31
N GLU A 161 25.69 -12.67 -8.31
CA GLU A 161 24.28 -13.04 -8.42
C GLU A 161 24.14 -14.54 -8.64
N ILE A 162 23.38 -15.18 -7.77
CA ILE A 162 23.01 -16.59 -7.98
C ILE A 162 22.03 -16.63 -9.15
N LYS A 163 22.39 -17.41 -10.17
CA LYS A 163 21.59 -17.57 -11.38
C LYS A 163 20.51 -18.62 -11.17
N ASP A 164 20.91 -19.83 -10.73
CA ASP A 164 19.98 -20.91 -10.45
C ASP A 164 20.42 -21.74 -9.21
N LEU A 165 19.41 -22.31 -8.53
CA LEU A 165 19.55 -23.21 -7.40
C LEU A 165 18.66 -24.43 -7.67
N THR A 166 19.29 -25.52 -8.09
CA THR A 166 18.56 -26.73 -8.52
C THR A 166 18.83 -27.87 -7.54
N PRO A 167 17.87 -28.21 -6.66
CA PRO A 167 17.94 -29.38 -5.80
C PRO A 167 17.62 -30.64 -6.61
N PRO A 168 17.95 -31.85 -6.10
CA PRO A 168 17.53 -33.12 -6.69
C PRO A 168 15.99 -33.19 -6.83
N LYS A 169 15.52 -33.87 -7.87
CA LYS A 169 14.08 -33.94 -8.19
C LYS A 169 13.22 -34.48 -7.06
N GLU A 170 13.73 -35.43 -6.27
CA GLU A 170 13.05 -36.02 -5.13
C GLU A 170 12.81 -34.99 -4.02
N ILE A 171 13.84 -34.18 -3.73
CA ILE A 171 13.75 -33.10 -2.76
C ILE A 171 12.79 -32.01 -3.24
N LEU A 172 12.87 -31.63 -4.53
CA LEU A 172 11.98 -30.63 -5.11
C LEU A 172 10.50 -31.04 -4.97
N HIS A 173 10.19 -32.33 -5.20
CA HIS A 173 8.82 -32.84 -5.07
C HIS A 173 8.34 -32.78 -3.60
N SER A 174 9.21 -33.17 -2.66
CA SER A 174 8.91 -33.10 -1.22
C SER A 174 8.68 -31.68 -0.74
N MET A 175 9.52 -30.74 -1.15
CA MET A 175 9.38 -29.32 -0.86
C MET A 175 8.07 -28.72 -1.43
N GLN A 176 7.73 -29.07 -2.67
CA GLN A 176 6.47 -28.63 -3.26
C GLN A 176 5.26 -29.14 -2.48
N ALA A 177 5.28 -30.42 -2.07
CA ALA A 177 4.21 -30.97 -1.24
C ALA A 177 4.11 -30.27 0.11
N GLN A 178 5.25 -30.02 0.77
CA GLN A 178 5.31 -29.30 2.05
C GLN A 178 4.79 -27.87 1.92
N ILE A 179 5.26 -27.11 0.91
CA ILE A 179 4.82 -25.74 0.66
C ILE A 179 3.32 -25.68 0.37
N THR A 180 2.80 -26.66 -0.40
CA THR A 180 1.37 -26.74 -0.70
C THR A 180 0.56 -26.97 0.57
N ALA A 181 0.95 -27.94 1.40
CA ALA A 181 0.28 -28.23 2.67
C ALA A 181 0.33 -27.04 3.65
N GLU A 182 1.45 -26.34 3.70
CA GLU A 182 1.58 -25.12 4.54
C GLU A 182 0.70 -23.98 4.04
N ARG A 183 0.64 -23.76 2.71
CA ARG A 183 -0.25 -22.76 2.10
C ARG A 183 -1.71 -23.08 2.34
N GLU A 184 -2.11 -24.35 2.21
CA GLU A 184 -3.47 -24.79 2.50
C GLU A 184 -3.83 -24.58 4.00
N LYS A 185 -2.91 -24.91 4.90
CA LYS A 185 -3.09 -24.65 6.34
C LYS A 185 -3.25 -23.15 6.63
N ARG A 186 -2.39 -22.31 6.07
CA ARG A 186 -2.49 -20.84 6.22
C ARG A 186 -3.79 -20.29 5.62
N ALA A 187 -4.20 -20.78 4.46
CA ALA A 187 -5.46 -20.39 3.81
C ALA A 187 -6.68 -20.79 4.68
N LEU A 188 -6.67 -21.98 5.27
CA LEU A 188 -7.72 -22.45 6.17
C LEU A 188 -7.81 -21.60 7.45
N ILE A 189 -6.65 -21.26 8.05
CA ILE A 189 -6.59 -20.39 9.23
C ILE A 189 -7.15 -19.01 8.88
N ALA A 190 -6.66 -18.40 7.81
CA ALA A 190 -7.12 -17.08 7.36
C ALA A 190 -8.63 -17.05 7.04
N ALA A 191 -9.14 -18.09 6.38
CA ALA A 191 -10.57 -18.23 6.12
C ALA A 191 -11.40 -18.37 7.41
N SER A 192 -10.87 -19.11 8.41
CA SER A 192 -11.55 -19.29 9.70
C SER A 192 -11.55 -17.99 10.53
N GLU A 193 -10.44 -17.26 10.53
CA GLU A 193 -10.33 -15.95 11.16
C GLU A 193 -11.25 -14.92 10.48
N GLY A 194 -11.30 -14.94 9.15
CA GLY A 194 -12.21 -14.11 8.36
C GLY A 194 -13.68 -14.35 8.72
N ARG A 195 -14.11 -15.61 8.80
CA ARG A 195 -15.48 -15.97 9.21
C ARG A 195 -15.79 -15.55 10.64
N LYS A 196 -14.83 -15.74 11.56
CA LYS A 196 -14.98 -15.28 12.95
C LYS A 196 -15.16 -13.75 13.00
N GLN A 197 -14.33 -13.01 12.27
CA GLN A 197 -14.40 -11.56 12.24
C GLN A 197 -15.70 -11.07 11.59
N GLU A 198 -16.15 -11.76 10.53
CA GLU A 198 -17.45 -11.49 9.89
C GLU A 198 -18.59 -11.64 10.89
N GLN A 199 -18.65 -12.74 11.64
CA GLN A 199 -19.67 -12.97 12.66
C GLN A 199 -19.65 -11.90 13.76
N ILE A 200 -18.45 -11.51 14.21
CA ILE A 200 -18.28 -10.45 15.21
C ILE A 200 -18.80 -9.14 14.66
N ASN A 201 -18.45 -8.79 13.42
CA ASN A 201 -18.87 -7.54 12.78
C ASN A 201 -20.39 -7.51 12.56
N ILE A 202 -20.99 -8.62 12.13
CA ILE A 202 -22.46 -8.73 11.97
C ILE A 202 -23.17 -8.58 13.34
N ALA A 203 -22.68 -9.27 14.37
CA ALA A 203 -23.25 -9.18 15.70
C ALA A 203 -23.12 -7.79 16.34
N SER A 204 -21.94 -7.17 16.21
CA SER A 204 -21.70 -5.81 16.71
C SER A 204 -22.51 -4.77 15.94
N GLY A 205 -22.59 -4.87 14.61
CA GLY A 205 -23.43 -4.02 13.77
C GLY A 205 -24.92 -4.16 14.07
N GLY A 206 -25.39 -5.40 14.27
CA GLY A 206 -26.77 -5.66 14.68
C GLY A 206 -27.12 -5.07 16.04
N ARG A 207 -26.21 -5.21 17.01
CA ARG A 207 -26.38 -4.59 18.34
C ARG A 207 -26.42 -3.07 18.24
N GLU A 208 -25.49 -2.45 17.51
CA GLU A 208 -25.45 -1.01 17.34
C GLU A 208 -26.70 -0.47 16.65
N ALA A 209 -27.15 -1.14 15.58
CA ALA A 209 -28.39 -0.80 14.89
C ALA A 209 -29.62 -0.90 15.81
N ALA A 210 -29.70 -1.91 16.67
CA ALA A 210 -30.78 -2.06 17.65
C ALA A 210 -30.76 -0.93 18.70
N ILE A 211 -29.59 -0.55 19.18
CA ILE A 211 -29.44 0.58 20.13
C ILE A 211 -29.90 1.87 19.47
N GLN A 212 -29.38 2.19 18.29
CA GLN A 212 -29.72 3.41 17.55
C GLN A 212 -31.23 3.49 17.22
N LYS A 213 -31.81 2.36 16.85
CA LYS A 213 -33.26 2.29 16.60
C LYS A 213 -34.07 2.59 17.88
N SER A 214 -33.72 1.96 18.99
CA SER A 214 -34.38 2.17 20.28
C SER A 214 -34.24 3.61 20.80
N GLU A 215 -33.05 4.21 20.63
CA GLU A 215 -32.83 5.62 20.98
C GLU A 215 -33.64 6.56 20.07
N GLY A 216 -33.71 6.26 18.77
CA GLY A 216 -34.51 7.00 17.82
C GLY A 216 -36.02 6.93 18.17
N GLU A 217 -36.55 5.74 18.49
CA GLU A 217 -37.94 5.55 18.92
C GLU A 217 -38.25 6.29 20.23
N ARG A 218 -37.35 6.21 21.20
CA ARG A 218 -37.45 6.95 22.47
C ARG A 218 -37.48 8.46 22.22
N GLN A 219 -36.57 8.99 21.41
CA GLN A 219 -36.49 10.41 21.10
C GLN A 219 -37.73 10.89 20.33
N ALA A 220 -38.23 10.08 19.39
CA ALA A 220 -39.48 10.37 18.66
C ALA A 220 -40.66 10.46 19.61
N ALA A 221 -40.79 9.50 20.55
CA ALA A 221 -41.86 9.51 21.55
C ALA A 221 -41.79 10.74 22.47
N ILE A 222 -40.60 11.13 22.91
CA ILE A 222 -40.41 12.34 23.72
C ILE A 222 -40.78 13.58 22.93
N ASN A 223 -40.31 13.71 21.70
CA ASN A 223 -40.62 14.86 20.84
C ASN A 223 -42.10 14.95 20.55
N GLN A 224 -42.79 13.81 20.33
CA GLN A 224 -44.22 13.77 20.12
C GLN A 224 -45.02 14.19 21.39
N ALA A 225 -44.59 13.69 22.55
CA ALA A 225 -45.23 14.07 23.83
C ALA A 225 -45.03 15.56 24.15
N GLN A 226 -43.81 16.09 23.91
CA GLN A 226 -43.54 17.51 24.08
C GLN A 226 -44.32 18.37 23.10
N GLY A 227 -44.41 17.94 21.84
CA GLY A 227 -45.22 18.62 20.84
C GLY A 227 -46.71 18.67 21.22
N GLN A 228 -47.26 17.54 21.71
CA GLN A 228 -48.64 17.49 22.21
C GLN A 228 -48.84 18.40 23.43
N ALA A 229 -47.92 18.38 24.40
CA ALA A 229 -48.01 19.24 25.57
C ALA A 229 -47.97 20.74 25.18
N ALA A 230 -47.04 21.09 24.28
CA ALA A 230 -46.95 22.46 23.75
C ALA A 230 -48.22 22.90 23.01
N ALA A 231 -48.78 22.00 22.20
CA ALA A 231 -50.04 22.26 21.51
C ALA A 231 -51.21 22.47 22.47
N ILE A 232 -51.32 21.64 23.52
CA ILE A 232 -52.33 21.79 24.56
C ILE A 232 -52.17 23.11 25.30
N LEU A 233 -50.96 23.47 25.69
CA LEU A 233 -50.67 24.75 26.35
C LEU A 233 -51.05 25.95 25.43
N ALA A 234 -50.62 25.90 24.17
CA ALA A 234 -50.96 26.96 23.20
C ALA A 234 -52.46 27.11 22.99
N VAL A 235 -53.20 26.00 22.91
CA VAL A 235 -54.65 26.03 22.82
C VAL A 235 -55.31 26.56 24.11
N ALA A 236 -54.77 26.17 25.28
CA ALA A 236 -55.27 26.67 26.57
C ALA A 236 -55.01 28.16 26.74
N GLU A 237 -53.85 28.67 26.36
CA GLU A 237 -53.50 30.10 26.36
C GLU A 237 -54.39 30.87 25.38
N ALA A 238 -54.59 30.36 24.16
CA ALA A 238 -55.46 30.99 23.18
C ALA A 238 -56.92 31.05 23.67
N ASN A 239 -57.42 29.98 24.29
CA ASN A 239 -58.72 29.94 24.90
C ASN A 239 -58.86 30.91 26.08
N SER A 240 -57.85 30.98 26.97
CA SER A 240 -57.84 31.93 28.06
C SER A 240 -57.89 33.38 27.57
N GLN A 241 -57.11 33.71 26.58
CA GLN A 241 -57.11 35.03 25.95
C GLN A 241 -58.45 35.33 25.27
N ALA A 242 -59.05 34.35 24.61
CA ALA A 242 -60.36 34.49 24.01
C ALA A 242 -61.42 34.77 25.06
N ILE A 243 -61.40 34.02 26.17
CA ILE A 243 -62.34 34.24 27.31
C ILE A 243 -62.17 35.63 27.91
N GLN A 244 -60.92 36.07 28.13
CA GLN A 244 -60.63 37.42 28.63
C GLN A 244 -61.12 38.51 27.69
N LYS A 245 -60.93 38.35 26.39
CA LYS A 245 -61.49 39.31 25.39
C LYS A 245 -63.00 39.32 25.36
N ILE A 246 -63.62 38.14 25.47
CA ILE A 246 -65.07 38.07 25.58
C ILE A 246 -65.59 38.70 26.86
N ALA A 247 -64.95 38.45 28.02
CA ALA A 247 -65.28 39.07 29.29
C ALA A 247 -65.18 40.62 29.27
N ALA A 248 -64.08 41.12 28.62
CA ALA A 248 -63.88 42.54 28.40
C ALA A 248 -64.97 43.14 27.46
N ALA A 249 -65.34 42.39 26.41
CA ALA A 249 -66.40 42.80 25.50
C ALA A 249 -67.82 42.85 26.15
N ILE A 250 -68.13 41.95 27.09
CA ILE A 250 -69.37 41.93 27.85
C ILE A 250 -69.52 43.15 28.73
N GLN A 251 -68.43 43.70 29.26
CA GLN A 251 -68.41 44.90 30.12
C GLN A 251 -68.61 46.18 29.29
N SER A 252 -68.54 46.16 27.98
CA SER A 252 -68.82 47.31 27.12
C SER A 252 -70.32 47.47 26.85
N THR A 253 -70.76 48.74 26.59
CA THR A 253 -72.19 49.03 26.32
C THR A 253 -72.62 48.28 25.05
N GLY A 254 -73.66 47.39 25.19
CA GLY A 254 -74.17 46.52 24.09
C GLY A 254 -73.43 45.19 23.94
N GLY A 255 -72.43 44.86 24.79
CA GLY A 255 -71.62 43.66 24.68
C GLY A 255 -72.38 42.35 24.93
N MET A 256 -73.36 42.35 25.80
CA MET A 256 -74.17 41.17 26.11
C MET A 256 -75.00 40.72 24.87
N GLU A 257 -75.56 41.69 24.10
CA GLU A 257 -76.32 41.41 22.89
C GLU A 257 -75.48 40.83 21.78
N ALA A 258 -74.24 41.30 21.62
CA ALA A 258 -73.26 40.76 20.65
C ALA A 258 -72.84 39.33 21.01
N VAL A 259 -72.63 39.02 22.30
CA VAL A 259 -72.32 37.65 22.74
C VAL A 259 -73.50 36.69 22.52
N ASN A 260 -74.71 37.12 22.80
CA ASN A 260 -75.93 36.30 22.51
C ASN A 260 -76.02 35.99 21.00
N LEU A 261 -75.75 36.97 20.13
CA LEU A 261 -75.71 36.75 18.67
C LEU A 261 -74.63 35.73 18.30
N LYS A 262 -73.40 35.83 18.87
CA LYS A 262 -72.31 34.90 18.59
C LYS A 262 -72.64 33.48 19.06
N VAL A 263 -73.25 33.31 20.22
CA VAL A 263 -73.68 32.00 20.72
C VAL A 263 -74.78 31.42 19.82
N ALA A 264 -75.72 32.26 19.35
CA ALA A 264 -76.74 31.82 18.40
C ALA A 264 -76.14 31.37 17.05
N GLU A 265 -75.14 32.11 16.50
CA GLU A 265 -74.41 31.69 15.29
C GLU A 265 -73.67 30.36 15.49
N GLN A 266 -73.01 30.18 16.62
CA GLN A 266 -72.32 28.91 16.93
C GLN A 266 -73.31 27.76 17.07
N TYR A 267 -74.41 27.99 17.67
CA TYR A 267 -75.51 26.98 17.79
C TYR A 267 -76.05 26.59 16.42
N VAL A 268 -76.29 27.56 15.55
CA VAL A 268 -76.79 27.31 14.16
C VAL A 268 -75.72 26.53 13.35
N ASN A 269 -74.42 26.90 13.48
CA ASN A 269 -73.32 26.19 12.80
C ASN A 269 -73.14 24.77 13.33
N ALA A 270 -73.24 24.54 14.64
CA ALA A 270 -73.17 23.20 15.23
C ALA A 270 -74.35 22.33 14.74
N PHE A 271 -75.55 22.92 14.64
CA PHE A 271 -76.76 22.27 14.14
C PHE A 271 -76.67 21.94 12.63
N ALA A 272 -76.10 22.86 11.84
CA ALA A 272 -75.79 22.63 10.43
C ALA A 272 -74.79 21.49 10.19
N ASN A 273 -73.77 21.34 11.05
CA ASN A 273 -72.82 20.22 10.99
C ASN A 273 -73.45 18.87 11.38
N LEU A 274 -74.36 18.85 12.34
CA LEU A 274 -75.17 17.68 12.68
C LEU A 274 -76.13 17.27 11.52
N ALA A 275 -76.68 18.23 10.84
CA ALA A 275 -77.57 17.98 9.68
C ALA A 275 -76.85 17.41 8.48
N LYS A 276 -75.49 17.77 8.30
CA LYS A 276 -74.65 17.22 7.25
C LYS A 276 -74.22 15.77 7.52
N ALA A 277 -74.23 15.31 8.76
CA ALA A 277 -73.79 13.98 9.14
C ALA A 277 -74.86 12.87 8.96
N GLY A 278 -75.98 13.12 8.36
CA GLY A 278 -76.99 12.12 7.99
C GLY A 278 -77.71 11.44 9.18
N ASN A 279 -77.54 11.96 10.38
CA ASN A 279 -78.25 11.46 11.55
C ASN A 279 -79.62 12.12 11.69
N THR A 280 -80.66 11.31 11.68
CA THR A 280 -82.11 11.78 11.93
C THR A 280 -82.21 12.17 13.41
N LEU A 281 -82.12 13.47 13.68
CA LEU A 281 -82.33 14.00 15.03
C LEU A 281 -83.79 14.38 15.14
N ILE A 282 -84.53 13.68 15.95
CA ILE A 282 -85.93 14.04 16.30
C ILE A 282 -85.84 15.11 17.39
N VAL A 283 -86.03 16.36 17.03
CA VAL A 283 -86.13 17.49 17.97
C VAL A 283 -87.55 17.68 18.42
N PRO A 284 -87.82 17.59 19.73
CA PRO A 284 -89.22 17.90 20.22
C PRO A 284 -89.50 19.39 20.03
N GLY A 285 -90.63 19.70 19.43
CA GLY A 285 -91.00 21.05 19.02
C GLY A 285 -91.30 22.03 20.16
N ASN A 286 -90.98 21.73 21.40
CA ASN A 286 -91.28 22.58 22.54
C ASN A 286 -90.01 23.03 23.30
N MET A 287 -89.64 24.26 23.14
CA MET A 287 -88.42 24.87 23.77
C MET A 287 -88.49 24.88 25.32
N ALA A 288 -89.62 24.70 25.92
CA ALA A 288 -89.77 24.64 27.39
C ALA A 288 -89.25 23.30 27.99
N GLU A 289 -89.21 22.22 27.21
CA GLU A 289 -88.70 20.92 27.67
C GLU A 289 -87.21 20.80 27.61
N MET A 290 -86.52 21.60 26.78
CA MET A 290 -85.08 21.61 26.73
C MET A 290 -84.41 22.14 28.01
N GLY A 291 -85.05 23.08 28.68
CA GLY A 291 -84.57 23.55 29.98
C GLY A 291 -84.59 22.46 31.06
N SER A 292 -85.63 21.57 31.02
CA SER A 292 -85.65 20.43 31.94
C SER A 292 -84.70 19.34 31.65
N MET A 293 -84.33 19.09 30.36
CA MET A 293 -83.32 18.12 29.98
C MET A 293 -81.87 18.59 30.35
N ILE A 294 -81.62 19.88 30.20
CA ILE A 294 -80.34 20.48 30.62
C ILE A 294 -80.23 20.45 32.14
N ALA A 295 -81.31 20.70 32.89
CA ALA A 295 -81.33 20.59 34.33
C ALA A 295 -81.16 19.14 34.80
N ALA A 296 -81.73 18.16 34.09
CA ALA A 296 -81.56 16.74 34.36
C ALA A 296 -80.11 16.26 34.07
N ALA A 297 -79.46 16.72 32.96
CA ALA A 297 -78.07 16.43 32.64
C ALA A 297 -77.08 17.04 33.67
N LEU A 298 -77.38 18.25 34.15
CA LEU A 298 -76.58 18.92 35.21
C LEU A 298 -76.74 18.20 36.58
N THR A 299 -77.85 17.63 36.88
CA THR A 299 -78.02 16.82 38.09
C THR A 299 -77.28 15.48 38.02
N ILE A 300 -77.26 14.84 36.86
CA ILE A 300 -76.53 13.60 36.66
C ILE A 300 -74.98 13.87 36.80
N VAL A 301 -74.45 14.95 36.23
CA VAL A 301 -73.08 15.36 36.36
C VAL A 301 -72.74 15.75 37.79
N LYS A 302 -73.66 16.34 38.52
CA LYS A 302 -73.44 16.68 39.94
C LYS A 302 -73.48 15.45 40.86
N GLN A 303 -74.22 14.45 40.50
CA GLN A 303 -74.40 13.20 41.26
C GLN A 303 -73.12 12.25 41.02
N SER A 304 -72.52 12.33 39.84
CA SER A 304 -71.29 11.58 39.57
C SER A 304 -70.07 12.16 40.33
N LYS A 305 -70.11 13.37 40.86
CA LYS A 305 -69.07 14.01 41.68
C LYS A 305 -69.17 13.71 43.17
N SER A 306 -70.12 12.96 43.62
CA SER A 306 -70.30 12.60 45.03
C SER A 306 -69.95 11.12 45.32
N VAL A 307 -69.42 10.40 44.34
CA VAL A 307 -68.94 9.01 44.49
C VAL A 307 -67.52 8.93 43.92
N VAL A 308 -66.61 9.63 44.54
CA VAL A 308 -65.13 9.30 44.63
C VAL A 308 -64.65 9.81 45.95
#